data_5bf4610e74373284cc6ce3ab94fa118e
#
_entry.id   5bf4610e74373284cc6ce3ab94fa118e
#
_cell.length_a   1.000
_cell.length_b   1.000
_cell.length_c   1.000
_cell.angle_alpha   90.00
_cell.angle_beta   90.00
_cell.angle_gamma   90.00
#
_symmetry.space_group_name_H-M   'P 1'
#
loop_
_entity.id
_entity.type
_entity.pdbx_description
1 polymer ?
#
loop_
_entity_poly.entity_id
_entity_poly.type
_entity_poly.pdbx_seq_one_letter_code
_entity_poly.pdbx_strand_id
1 'polypeptide(L)'
;MQYKNIAATTITNRTTDIMMKKYLMLYAFLMTALSLFAREDRVSNFEQLMRLPRIAETDMVSYPGGKCMMYRLYLRDKDLSHTPFSVSRPADFLSPRSIERRKRQNLPIDVTDLPVAPAYEQAVSEAGIEIVGKSKWNNTLLVRIHKEKELRKLDELDFITRKMKVFSAPDSVSQRVRSSVRRGLNDWTGGVGEYGAADAQIQSLNGKRLHRTGHLGKEMMIAVFDGGFMNVDKIPALHNIRLAGIRDFVVPQSKNVFAEMEHGTMVL
;
A
#
# COMPACT_ATOMS: atom_id res chain seq x y z
N MET A 1 -30.61 55.35 -52.05
CA MET A 1 -29.28 54.70 -52.07
C MET A 1 -28.91 54.02 -50.72
N GLN A 2 -29.87 53.81 -49.81
CA GLN A 2 -29.61 53.26 -48.44
C GLN A 2 -29.92 51.76 -48.26
N TYR A 3 -30.66 51.13 -49.19
CA TYR A 3 -31.06 49.70 -49.04
C TYR A 3 -30.02 48.68 -49.57
N LYS A 4 -29.04 49.08 -50.37
CA LYS A 4 -28.03 48.14 -50.89
C LYS A 4 -26.91 47.85 -49.87
N ASN A 5 -26.64 48.75 -48.92
CA ASN A 5 -25.54 48.53 -47.97
C ASN A 5 -25.94 47.63 -46.77
N ILE A 6 -27.25 47.52 -46.43
CA ILE A 6 -27.71 46.67 -45.31
C ILE A 6 -27.67 45.19 -45.70
N ALA A 7 -28.00 44.87 -46.97
CA ALA A 7 -27.95 43.48 -47.42
C ALA A 7 -26.54 42.91 -47.55
N ALA A 8 -25.56 43.72 -47.98
CA ALA A 8 -24.18 43.30 -48.07
C ALA A 8 -23.55 43.06 -46.71
N THR A 9 -23.84 43.94 -45.69
CA THR A 9 -23.29 43.80 -44.32
C THR A 9 -23.91 42.60 -43.62
N THR A 10 -25.18 42.27 -43.86
CA THR A 10 -25.84 41.11 -43.25
C THR A 10 -25.36 39.80 -43.82
N ILE A 11 -25.04 39.75 -45.14
CA ILE A 11 -24.48 38.56 -45.79
C ILE A 11 -23.05 38.28 -45.40
N THR A 12 -22.19 39.31 -45.24
CA THR A 12 -20.82 39.17 -44.77
C THR A 12 -20.75 38.70 -43.32
N ASN A 13 -21.60 39.21 -42.43
CA ASN A 13 -21.66 38.75 -41.03
C ASN A 13 -22.15 37.29 -40.93
N ARG A 14 -23.09 36.88 -41.78
CA ARG A 14 -23.60 35.49 -41.76
C ARG A 14 -22.59 34.48 -42.30
N THR A 15 -21.81 34.82 -43.30
CA THR A 15 -20.74 33.97 -43.83
C THR A 15 -19.56 33.86 -42.89
N THR A 16 -19.14 34.95 -42.22
CA THR A 16 -18.08 34.91 -41.19
C THR A 16 -18.51 34.11 -39.96
N ASP A 17 -19.76 34.21 -39.52
CA ASP A 17 -20.29 33.42 -38.40
C ASP A 17 -20.34 31.91 -38.73
N ILE A 18 -20.75 31.57 -39.94
CA ILE A 18 -20.76 30.16 -40.42
C ILE A 18 -19.33 29.61 -40.53
N MET A 19 -18.39 30.42 -41.02
CA MET A 19 -16.99 30.00 -41.12
C MET A 19 -16.38 29.85 -39.70
N MET A 20 -16.60 30.79 -38.79
CA MET A 20 -16.14 30.68 -37.40
C MET A 20 -16.71 29.42 -36.72
N LYS A 21 -17.99 29.12 -36.88
CA LYS A 21 -18.58 27.90 -36.35
C LYS A 21 -17.98 26.62 -36.91
N LYS A 22 -17.65 26.60 -38.19
CA LYS A 22 -16.96 25.47 -38.84
C LYS A 22 -15.53 25.30 -38.30
N TYR A 23 -14.78 26.37 -38.14
CA TYR A 23 -13.44 26.31 -37.55
C TYR A 23 -13.46 25.92 -36.07
N LEU A 24 -14.44 26.38 -35.28
CA LEU A 24 -14.63 26.00 -33.91
C LEU A 24 -14.97 24.49 -33.76
N MET A 25 -15.84 23.96 -34.64
CA MET A 25 -16.14 22.51 -34.69
C MET A 25 -14.92 21.70 -35.11
N LEU A 26 -14.16 22.15 -36.11
CA LEU A 26 -12.95 21.46 -36.53
C LEU A 26 -11.89 21.45 -35.44
N TYR A 27 -11.71 22.57 -34.72
CA TYR A 27 -10.80 22.68 -33.58
C TYR A 27 -11.24 21.77 -32.41
N ALA A 28 -12.54 21.76 -32.08
CA ALA A 28 -13.08 20.86 -31.07
C ALA A 28 -12.89 19.39 -31.44
N PHE A 29 -13.12 19.03 -32.71
CA PHE A 29 -12.87 17.67 -33.20
C PHE A 29 -11.40 17.29 -33.19
N LEU A 30 -10.50 18.22 -33.56
CA LEU A 30 -9.05 18.02 -33.51
C LEU A 30 -8.57 17.83 -32.06
N MET A 31 -9.08 18.61 -31.11
CA MET A 31 -8.74 18.51 -29.69
C MET A 31 -9.27 17.22 -29.05
N THR A 32 -10.46 16.77 -29.44
CA THR A 32 -10.98 15.46 -29.00
C THR A 32 -10.21 14.30 -29.62
N ALA A 33 -9.83 14.38 -30.89
CA ALA A 33 -8.99 13.37 -31.53
C ALA A 33 -7.59 13.31 -30.88
N LEU A 34 -6.93 14.46 -30.64
CA LEU A 34 -5.65 14.49 -29.94
C LEU A 34 -5.74 13.93 -28.51
N SER A 35 -6.84 14.19 -27.79
CA SER A 35 -7.04 13.64 -26.44
C SER A 35 -7.27 12.13 -26.44
N LEU A 36 -7.90 11.59 -27.47
CA LEU A 36 -8.08 10.15 -27.66
C LEU A 36 -6.75 9.46 -27.99
N PHE A 37 -5.96 10.02 -28.92
CA PHE A 37 -4.62 9.50 -29.24
C PHE A 37 -3.69 9.55 -28.03
N ALA A 38 -3.66 10.65 -27.28
CA ALA A 38 -2.86 10.76 -26.05
C ALA A 38 -3.31 9.79 -24.94
N ARG A 39 -4.57 9.35 -24.97
CA ARG A 39 -5.12 8.38 -24.03
C ARG A 39 -4.77 6.95 -24.42
N GLU A 40 -4.78 6.62 -25.70
CA GLU A 40 -4.41 5.29 -26.19
C GLU A 40 -2.94 4.97 -25.93
N ASP A 41 -2.01 5.91 -26.16
CA ASP A 41 -0.60 5.69 -25.91
C ASP A 41 -0.28 5.52 -24.42
N ARG A 42 -0.97 6.22 -23.53
CA ARG A 42 -0.80 6.04 -22.07
C ARG A 42 -1.36 4.71 -21.57
N VAL A 43 -2.50 4.29 -22.10
CA VAL A 43 -3.11 3.01 -21.74
C VAL A 43 -2.27 1.84 -22.27
N SER A 44 -1.73 1.94 -23.51
CA SER A 44 -0.91 0.88 -24.09
C SER A 44 0.40 0.68 -23.34
N ASN A 45 1.05 1.76 -22.90
CA ASN A 45 2.28 1.68 -22.11
C ASN A 45 2.04 1.09 -20.70
N PHE A 46 0.95 1.49 -20.05
CA PHE A 46 0.57 0.94 -18.75
C PHE A 46 0.16 -0.54 -18.88
N GLU A 47 -0.66 -0.89 -19.88
CA GLU A 47 -1.04 -2.28 -20.14
C GLU A 47 0.15 -3.14 -20.56
N GLN A 48 1.13 -2.62 -21.29
CA GLN A 48 2.36 -3.36 -21.61
C GLN A 48 3.22 -3.61 -20.37
N LEU A 49 3.34 -2.63 -19.46
CA LEU A 49 4.03 -2.81 -18.18
C LEU A 49 3.33 -3.87 -17.31
N MET A 50 1.99 -3.94 -17.39
CA MET A 50 1.16 -4.87 -16.64
C MET A 50 0.90 -6.21 -17.36
N ARG A 51 1.32 -6.36 -18.62
CA ARG A 51 1.28 -7.62 -19.38
C ARG A 51 2.41 -8.60 -19.01
N LEU A 52 3.06 -8.38 -17.89
CA LEU A 52 3.88 -9.39 -17.25
C LEU A 52 3.04 -10.66 -17.03
N PRO A 53 3.64 -11.86 -17.06
CA PRO A 53 2.88 -13.10 -17.17
C PRO A 53 1.71 -13.14 -16.21
N ARG A 54 0.51 -13.19 -16.76
CA ARG A 54 -0.71 -13.40 -15.96
C ARG A 54 -0.55 -14.73 -15.25
N ILE A 55 -0.92 -14.73 -14.02
CA ILE A 55 -0.99 -15.92 -13.20
C ILE A 55 -2.03 -16.84 -13.84
N ALA A 56 -1.56 -18.00 -14.32
CA ALA A 56 -2.40 -18.90 -15.09
C ALA A 56 -3.36 -19.73 -14.23
N GLU A 57 -2.97 -19.97 -12.96
CA GLU A 57 -3.71 -20.87 -12.07
C GLU A 57 -3.88 -20.25 -10.68
N THR A 58 -5.06 -20.47 -10.11
CA THR A 58 -5.36 -20.15 -8.71
C THR A 58 -5.58 -21.46 -7.97
N ASP A 59 -4.68 -21.76 -7.05
CA ASP A 59 -4.89 -22.84 -6.09
C ASP A 59 -5.67 -22.32 -4.89
N MET A 60 -6.60 -23.15 -4.42
CA MET A 60 -7.27 -22.91 -3.15
C MET A 60 -6.41 -23.51 -2.03
N VAL A 61 -5.89 -22.64 -1.18
CA VAL A 61 -5.12 -23.05 0.00
C VAL A 61 -5.94 -22.85 1.26
N SER A 62 -5.83 -23.76 2.21
CA SER A 62 -6.49 -23.60 3.50
C SER A 62 -5.98 -22.34 4.19
N TYR A 63 -6.90 -21.53 4.70
CA TYR A 63 -6.50 -20.39 5.52
C TYR A 63 -5.77 -20.90 6.78
N PRO A 64 -4.69 -20.23 7.23
CA PRO A 64 -3.98 -20.65 8.42
C PRO A 64 -4.88 -20.78 9.65
N GLY A 65 -5.01 -22.01 10.15
CA GLY A 65 -5.92 -22.34 11.24
C GLY A 65 -7.38 -22.55 10.82
N GLY A 66 -7.70 -22.58 9.50
CA GLY A 66 -9.04 -22.78 8.97
C GLY A 66 -9.99 -21.62 9.25
N LYS A 67 -11.30 -21.85 9.14
CA LYS A 67 -12.33 -20.87 9.44
C LYS A 67 -12.22 -20.36 10.87
N CYS A 68 -12.06 -19.07 11.03
CA CYS A 68 -11.93 -18.45 12.34
C CYS A 68 -12.39 -16.99 12.34
N MET A 69 -12.50 -16.44 13.51
CA MET A 69 -12.75 -15.01 13.74
C MET A 69 -11.52 -14.42 14.40
N MET A 70 -11.11 -13.24 13.94
CA MET A 70 -10.02 -12.48 14.54
C MET A 70 -10.62 -11.39 15.42
N TYR A 71 -10.22 -11.36 16.68
CA TYR A 71 -10.61 -10.34 17.63
C TYR A 71 -9.42 -9.54 18.11
N ARG A 72 -9.60 -8.23 18.20
CA ARG A 72 -8.67 -7.33 18.89
C ARG A 72 -9.15 -7.14 20.32
N LEU A 73 -8.28 -7.49 21.25
CA LEU A 73 -8.49 -7.29 22.69
C LEU A 73 -7.79 -5.99 23.08
N TYR A 74 -8.51 -5.07 23.69
CA TYR A 74 -7.96 -3.84 24.24
C TYR A 74 -7.68 -4.07 25.73
N LEU A 75 -6.45 -3.78 26.13
CA LEU A 75 -5.98 -4.03 27.48
C LEU A 75 -6.05 -2.76 28.31
N ARG A 76 -6.32 -2.88 29.59
CA ARG A 76 -6.47 -1.78 30.53
C ARG A 76 -5.22 -0.90 30.63
N ASP A 77 -4.06 -1.54 30.81
CA ASP A 77 -2.78 -0.88 31.05
C ASP A 77 -1.59 -1.75 30.61
N LYS A 78 -0.40 -1.37 31.01
CA LYS A 78 0.86 -2.10 30.75
C LYS A 78 1.32 -2.93 31.96
N ASP A 79 0.51 -3.03 32.98
CA ASP A 79 0.84 -3.71 34.25
C ASP A 79 2.24 -3.32 34.74
N LEU A 80 2.44 -2.02 34.99
CA LEU A 80 3.74 -1.47 35.35
C LEU A 80 4.31 -2.07 36.66
N SER A 81 3.44 -2.67 37.49
CA SER A 81 3.85 -3.30 38.76
C SER A 81 4.55 -4.64 38.57
N HIS A 82 4.22 -5.38 37.48
CA HIS A 82 4.71 -6.74 37.26
C HIS A 82 5.45 -6.90 35.94
N THR A 83 5.53 -5.84 35.11
CA THR A 83 6.30 -5.93 33.86
C THR A 83 7.81 -5.97 34.16
N PRO A 84 8.57 -6.84 33.47
CA PRO A 84 10.03 -6.87 33.61
C PRO A 84 10.71 -5.69 32.89
N PHE A 85 9.97 -4.92 32.10
CA PHE A 85 10.50 -3.84 31.28
C PHE A 85 10.44 -2.49 32.01
N SER A 86 11.46 -1.67 31.79
CA SER A 86 11.53 -0.31 32.34
C SER A 86 11.96 0.69 31.28
N VAL A 87 11.33 1.86 31.25
CA VAL A 87 11.71 2.96 30.34
C VAL A 87 13.16 3.41 30.55
N SER A 88 13.74 3.17 31.72
CA SER A 88 15.16 3.45 32.01
C SER A 88 16.10 2.46 31.32
N ARG A 89 15.61 1.31 30.87
CA ARG A 89 16.38 0.27 30.16
C ARG A 89 15.79 -0.02 28.78
N PRO A 90 15.78 0.94 27.86
CA PRO A 90 15.11 0.80 26.58
C PRO A 90 15.70 -0.28 25.69
N ALA A 91 16.94 -0.68 25.91
CA ALA A 91 17.59 -1.76 25.16
C ALA A 91 16.92 -3.14 25.36
N ASP A 92 16.15 -3.31 26.45
CA ASP A 92 15.44 -4.55 26.73
C ASP A 92 14.23 -4.77 25.79
N PHE A 93 13.71 -3.71 25.15
CA PHE A 93 12.50 -3.78 24.33
C PHE A 93 12.53 -2.93 23.05
N LEU A 94 13.54 -2.11 22.82
CA LEU A 94 13.76 -1.35 21.60
C LEU A 94 15.05 -1.78 20.91
N SER A 95 15.01 -1.81 19.58
CA SER A 95 16.23 -2.03 18.81
C SER A 95 17.20 -0.85 18.92
N PRO A 96 18.52 -1.09 18.79
CA PRO A 96 19.52 -0.01 18.79
C PRO A 96 19.20 1.09 17.79
N ARG A 97 18.72 0.71 16.58
CA ARG A 97 18.29 1.65 15.55
C ARG A 97 17.12 2.53 16.00
N SER A 98 16.13 1.96 16.72
CA SER A 98 15.00 2.73 17.25
C SER A 98 15.43 3.72 18.31
N ILE A 99 16.34 3.32 19.19
CA ILE A 99 16.90 4.18 20.23
C ILE A 99 17.67 5.34 19.60
N GLU A 100 18.54 5.05 18.64
CA GLU A 100 19.35 6.06 17.94
C GLU A 100 18.49 7.05 17.16
N ARG A 101 17.45 6.55 16.47
CA ARG A 101 16.50 7.42 15.78
C ARG A 101 15.81 8.40 16.73
N ARG A 102 15.36 7.93 17.90
CA ARG A 102 14.72 8.77 18.92
C ARG A 102 15.66 9.83 19.44
N LYS A 103 16.93 9.48 19.73
CA LYS A 103 17.95 10.45 20.12
C LYS A 103 18.13 11.54 19.09
N ARG A 104 18.30 11.18 17.82
CA ARG A 104 18.45 12.16 16.73
C ARG A 104 17.24 13.07 16.54
N GLN A 105 16.05 12.57 16.80
CA GLN A 105 14.80 13.30 16.67
C GLN A 105 14.34 13.98 17.97
N ASN A 106 15.14 13.87 19.04
CA ASN A 106 14.81 14.35 20.38
C ASN A 106 13.42 13.87 20.87
N LEU A 107 13.10 12.59 20.59
CA LEU A 107 11.86 11.94 21.01
C LEU A 107 12.10 11.18 22.32
N PRO A 108 11.29 11.42 23.36
CA PRO A 108 11.41 10.67 24.62
C PRO A 108 11.01 9.21 24.41
N ILE A 109 11.52 8.36 25.28
CA ILE A 109 11.06 6.98 25.45
C ILE A 109 10.15 6.99 26.67
N ASP A 110 8.93 6.52 26.52
CA ASP A 110 7.93 6.56 27.57
C ASP A 110 7.18 5.22 27.72
N VAL A 111 6.19 5.18 28.59
CA VAL A 111 5.41 3.96 28.89
C VAL A 111 4.68 3.38 27.68
N THR A 112 4.38 4.20 26.66
CA THR A 112 3.72 3.70 25.44
C THR A 112 4.64 2.83 24.59
N ASP A 113 5.95 2.97 24.77
CA ASP A 113 6.96 2.16 24.09
C ASP A 113 7.14 0.78 24.71
N LEU A 114 6.73 0.59 25.94
CA LEU A 114 6.80 -0.71 26.60
C LEU A 114 6.00 -1.77 25.84
N PRO A 115 6.44 -3.02 25.79
CA PRO A 115 5.66 -4.12 25.27
C PRO A 115 4.29 -4.25 25.96
N VAL A 116 3.41 -5.03 25.37
CA VAL A 116 2.23 -5.52 26.09
C VAL A 116 2.70 -6.30 27.31
N ALA A 117 1.97 -6.20 28.41
CA ALA A 117 2.34 -6.87 29.66
C ALA A 117 2.44 -8.39 29.46
N PRO A 118 3.60 -9.02 29.75
CA PRO A 118 3.76 -10.46 29.56
C PRO A 118 2.77 -11.29 30.37
N ALA A 119 2.38 -10.83 31.57
CA ALA A 119 1.38 -11.49 32.39
C ALA A 119 0.01 -11.56 31.69
N TYR A 120 -0.39 -10.51 30.96
CA TYR A 120 -1.64 -10.51 30.20
C TYR A 120 -1.57 -11.43 28.98
N GLU A 121 -0.42 -11.47 28.29
CA GLU A 121 -0.22 -12.42 27.19
C GLU A 121 -0.30 -13.86 27.70
N GLN A 122 0.33 -14.13 28.82
CA GLN A 122 0.30 -15.47 29.46
C GLN A 122 -1.11 -15.86 29.85
N ALA A 123 -1.86 -15.00 30.55
CA ALA A 123 -3.23 -15.28 30.96
C ALA A 123 -4.17 -15.57 29.78
N VAL A 124 -4.03 -14.82 28.66
CA VAL A 124 -4.81 -15.10 27.44
C VAL A 124 -4.42 -16.45 26.83
N SER A 125 -3.15 -16.80 26.83
CA SER A 125 -2.65 -18.09 26.32
C SER A 125 -3.09 -19.26 27.21
N GLU A 126 -3.08 -19.08 28.53
CA GLU A 126 -3.54 -20.09 29.53
C GLU A 126 -5.06 -20.32 29.42
N ALA A 127 -5.84 -19.32 29.01
CA ALA A 127 -7.24 -19.49 28.65
C ALA A 127 -7.44 -20.34 27.38
N GLY A 128 -6.35 -20.77 26.72
CA GLY A 128 -6.36 -21.58 25.50
C GLY A 128 -6.68 -20.76 24.26
N ILE A 129 -6.39 -19.47 24.26
CA ILE A 129 -6.64 -18.56 23.14
C ILE A 129 -5.33 -18.26 22.42
N GLU A 130 -5.32 -18.46 21.11
CA GLU A 130 -4.15 -18.21 20.28
C GLU A 130 -3.95 -16.71 20.04
N ILE A 131 -2.79 -16.17 20.45
CA ILE A 131 -2.36 -14.81 20.14
C ILE A 131 -1.62 -14.82 18.81
N VAL A 132 -2.16 -14.10 17.82
CA VAL A 132 -1.57 -14.02 16.47
C VAL A 132 -0.86 -12.69 16.19
N GLY A 133 -1.07 -11.69 17.04
CA GLY A 133 -0.42 -10.40 16.93
C GLY A 133 -0.56 -9.54 18.17
N LYS A 134 0.31 -8.54 18.28
CA LYS A 134 0.31 -7.59 19.39
C LYS A 134 0.71 -6.20 18.93
N SER A 135 0.11 -5.20 19.55
CA SER A 135 0.45 -3.80 19.31
C SER A 135 0.76 -3.11 20.63
N LYS A 136 2.02 -2.75 20.82
CA LYS A 136 2.46 -2.08 22.03
C LYS A 136 1.88 -0.68 22.19
N TRP A 137 1.79 0.09 21.09
CA TRP A 137 1.28 1.47 21.16
C TRP A 137 -0.24 1.55 21.36
N ASN A 138 -0.99 0.63 20.74
CA ASN A 138 -2.44 0.53 20.98
C ASN A 138 -2.79 -0.27 22.23
N ASN A 139 -1.80 -0.89 22.85
CA ASN A 139 -1.96 -1.81 23.98
C ASN A 139 -3.02 -2.88 23.73
N THR A 140 -2.85 -3.63 22.62
CA THR A 140 -3.81 -4.62 22.17
C THR A 140 -3.15 -5.93 21.81
N LEU A 141 -3.92 -7.01 21.97
CA LEU A 141 -3.64 -8.34 21.44
C LEU A 141 -4.62 -8.64 20.28
N LEU A 142 -4.12 -9.28 19.23
CA LEU A 142 -4.93 -9.87 18.19
C LEU A 142 -4.99 -11.38 18.43
N VAL A 143 -6.19 -11.91 18.56
CA VAL A 143 -6.41 -13.32 18.89
C VAL A 143 -7.25 -14.01 17.83
N ARG A 144 -7.04 -15.32 17.67
CA ARG A 144 -7.83 -16.18 16.80
C ARG A 144 -8.86 -16.94 17.63
N ILE A 145 -10.11 -16.90 17.19
CA ILE A 145 -11.26 -17.51 17.83
C ILE A 145 -11.94 -18.43 16.82
N HIS A 146 -12.05 -19.70 17.13
CA HIS A 146 -12.74 -20.68 16.28
C HIS A 146 -14.22 -20.85 16.65
N LYS A 147 -14.54 -20.70 17.92
CA LYS A 147 -15.89 -20.89 18.46
C LYS A 147 -16.26 -19.75 19.39
N GLU A 148 -17.48 -19.26 19.31
CA GLU A 148 -17.93 -18.13 20.16
C GLU A 148 -17.78 -18.42 21.67
N LYS A 149 -17.89 -19.69 22.08
CA LYS A 149 -17.66 -20.05 23.48
C LYS A 149 -16.26 -19.69 24.00
N GLU A 150 -15.29 -19.57 23.12
CA GLU A 150 -13.93 -19.18 23.50
C GLU A 150 -13.87 -17.71 23.94
N LEU A 151 -14.75 -16.84 23.41
CA LEU A 151 -14.85 -15.46 23.84
C LEU A 151 -15.29 -15.32 25.31
N ARG A 152 -16.08 -16.25 25.81
CA ARG A 152 -16.54 -16.22 27.21
C ARG A 152 -15.41 -16.43 28.20
N LYS A 153 -14.38 -17.19 27.84
CA LYS A 153 -13.19 -17.35 28.67
C LYS A 153 -12.43 -16.03 28.87
N LEU A 154 -12.51 -15.14 27.87
CA LEU A 154 -11.90 -13.82 27.94
C LEU A 154 -12.71 -12.84 28.80
N ASP A 155 -13.95 -13.15 29.15
CA ASP A 155 -14.79 -12.34 30.06
C ASP A 155 -14.30 -12.43 31.52
N GLU A 156 -13.57 -13.49 31.86
CA GLU A 156 -12.99 -13.70 33.20
C GLU A 156 -11.69 -12.91 33.39
N LEU A 157 -11.14 -12.33 32.35
CA LEU A 157 -9.89 -11.57 32.38
C LEU A 157 -10.19 -10.06 32.51
N ASP A 158 -10.15 -9.56 33.71
CA ASP A 158 -10.56 -8.20 34.11
C ASP A 158 -9.74 -7.07 33.44
N PHE A 159 -8.53 -7.39 32.97
CA PHE A 159 -7.69 -6.46 32.24
C PHE A 159 -8.10 -6.25 30.77
N ILE A 160 -9.05 -7.02 30.26
CA ILE A 160 -9.59 -6.84 28.90
C ILE A 160 -10.77 -5.87 28.95
N THR A 161 -10.56 -4.64 28.49
CA THR A 161 -11.57 -3.58 28.55
C THR A 161 -12.56 -3.63 27.38
N ARG A 162 -12.13 -4.16 26.23
CA ARG A 162 -12.97 -4.26 25.02
C ARG A 162 -12.50 -5.39 24.13
N LYS A 163 -13.47 -6.10 23.54
CA LYS A 163 -13.24 -7.10 22.48
C LYS A 163 -13.89 -6.60 21.19
N MET A 164 -13.14 -6.54 20.09
CA MET A 164 -13.63 -6.08 18.79
C MET A 164 -13.30 -7.10 17.70
N LYS A 165 -14.33 -7.61 17.04
CA LYS A 165 -14.15 -8.45 15.87
C LYS A 165 -13.58 -7.60 14.72
N VAL A 166 -12.44 -8.00 14.19
CA VAL A 166 -11.76 -7.26 13.12
C VAL A 166 -11.78 -7.99 11.78
N PHE A 167 -11.90 -9.32 11.81
CA PHE A 167 -11.88 -10.12 10.59
C PHE A 167 -12.57 -11.47 10.80
N SER A 168 -13.18 -12.01 9.73
CA SER A 168 -13.64 -13.40 9.66
C SER A 168 -12.87 -14.09 8.55
N ALA A 169 -12.04 -15.04 8.93
CA ALA A 169 -11.28 -15.81 7.97
C ALA A 169 -12.18 -16.86 7.30
N PRO A 170 -12.10 -17.05 6.00
CA PRO A 170 -12.74 -18.16 5.30
C PRO A 170 -12.01 -19.47 5.59
N ASP A 171 -12.60 -20.60 5.19
CA ASP A 171 -11.95 -21.91 5.28
C ASP A 171 -10.71 -21.99 4.37
N SER A 172 -10.76 -21.33 3.22
CA SER A 172 -9.72 -21.31 2.23
C SER A 172 -9.63 -19.97 1.52
N VAL A 173 -8.48 -19.67 0.99
CA VAL A 173 -8.20 -18.49 0.15
C VAL A 173 -7.60 -18.93 -1.17
N SER A 174 -7.85 -18.19 -2.23
CA SER A 174 -7.20 -18.42 -3.51
C SER A 174 -5.75 -17.92 -3.41
N GLN A 175 -4.81 -18.81 -3.69
CA GLN A 175 -3.42 -18.45 -3.89
C GLN A 175 -3.12 -18.50 -5.39
N ARG A 176 -2.63 -17.39 -5.93
CA ARG A 176 -2.26 -17.32 -7.31
C ARG A 176 -0.89 -17.97 -7.51
N VAL A 177 -0.84 -18.96 -8.40
CA VAL A 177 0.41 -19.63 -8.75
C VAL A 177 1.02 -18.99 -9.99
N ARG A 178 2.29 -18.73 -9.94
CA ARG A 178 3.04 -18.10 -11.02
C ARG A 178 3.18 -19.02 -12.22
N SER A 179 2.73 -18.60 -13.39
CA SER A 179 3.11 -19.27 -14.63
C SER A 179 4.59 -19.00 -14.95
N SER A 180 5.30 -20.04 -15.39
CA SER A 180 6.73 -19.99 -15.71
C SER A 180 7.06 -19.29 -17.04
N VAL A 181 6.12 -18.61 -17.66
CA VAL A 181 6.31 -17.98 -18.98
C VAL A 181 7.24 -16.78 -18.86
N ARG A 182 8.51 -16.99 -19.16
CA ARG A 182 9.48 -15.92 -19.43
C ARG A 182 9.11 -15.23 -20.74
N ARG A 183 8.53 -14.05 -20.69
CA ARG A 183 8.59 -13.11 -21.82
C ARG A 183 9.66 -12.08 -21.50
N GLY A 184 10.59 -11.91 -22.46
CA GLY A 184 11.66 -10.93 -22.33
C GLY A 184 11.08 -9.51 -22.17
N LEU A 185 11.52 -8.83 -21.14
CA LEU A 185 11.22 -7.42 -20.84
C LEU A 185 12.24 -6.48 -21.51
N ASN A 186 12.77 -6.88 -22.69
CA ASN A 186 13.95 -6.21 -23.28
C ASN A 186 13.65 -4.90 -23.99
N ASP A 187 12.37 -4.48 -24.13
CA ASP A 187 12.01 -3.30 -24.95
C ASP A 187 11.43 -2.11 -24.18
N TRP A 188 11.66 -2.02 -22.88
CA TRP A 188 11.24 -0.82 -22.16
C TRP A 188 12.31 0.26 -22.26
N THR A 189 12.21 1.10 -23.27
CA THR A 189 12.96 2.38 -23.32
C THR A 189 12.25 3.36 -22.40
N GLY A 190 12.74 3.47 -21.16
CA GLY A 190 12.23 4.43 -20.18
C GLY A 190 12.20 5.85 -20.73
N GLY A 191 11.28 6.67 -20.22
CA GLY A 191 11.12 8.05 -20.64
C GLY A 191 12.42 8.84 -20.62
N VAL A 192 12.52 9.82 -21.50
CA VAL A 192 13.68 10.70 -21.64
C VAL A 192 13.79 11.57 -20.38
N GLY A 193 14.73 11.25 -19.50
CA GLY A 193 15.01 12.02 -18.29
C GLY A 193 15.27 11.15 -17.06
N GLU A 194 15.87 11.74 -16.03
CA GLU A 194 16.27 11.08 -14.79
C GLU A 194 15.11 10.39 -14.07
N TYR A 195 13.89 10.95 -14.17
CA TYR A 195 12.69 10.44 -13.50
C TYR A 195 11.67 9.83 -14.46
N GLY A 196 11.99 9.72 -15.75
CA GLY A 196 11.11 9.10 -16.74
C GLY A 196 9.68 9.68 -16.71
N ALA A 197 8.68 8.79 -16.71
CA ALA A 197 7.26 9.19 -16.66
C ALA A 197 6.84 9.87 -15.34
N ALA A 198 7.61 9.68 -14.26
CA ALA A 198 7.34 10.30 -12.95
C ALA A 198 7.88 11.75 -12.85
N ASP A 199 8.50 12.29 -13.90
CA ASP A 199 9.15 13.59 -13.85
C ASP A 199 8.23 14.72 -13.37
N ALA A 200 7.01 14.78 -13.91
CA ALA A 200 6.03 15.79 -13.52
C ALA A 200 5.58 15.64 -12.05
N GLN A 201 5.45 14.42 -11.54
CA GLN A 201 5.08 14.14 -10.16
C GLN A 201 6.17 14.59 -9.19
N ILE A 202 7.43 14.25 -9.48
CA ILE A 202 8.58 14.65 -8.67
C ILE A 202 8.75 16.18 -8.70
N GLN A 203 8.54 16.81 -9.88
CA GLN A 203 8.61 18.26 -10.02
C GLN A 203 7.51 18.96 -9.22
N SER A 204 6.28 18.46 -9.20
CA SER A 204 5.16 19.07 -8.47
C SER A 204 5.40 19.15 -6.95
N LEU A 205 6.19 18.23 -6.41
CA LEU A 205 6.62 18.20 -5.01
C LEU A 205 7.96 18.93 -4.77
N ASN A 206 8.51 19.60 -5.80
CA ASN A 206 9.86 20.18 -5.76
C ASN A 206 10.95 19.15 -5.40
N GLY A 207 10.70 17.87 -5.65
CA GLY A 207 11.56 16.74 -5.29
C GLY A 207 12.93 16.81 -5.98
N LYS A 208 12.98 17.29 -7.22
CA LYS A 208 14.26 17.48 -7.94
C LYS A 208 15.23 18.40 -7.19
N ARG A 209 14.72 19.48 -6.56
CA ARG A 209 15.54 20.37 -5.75
C ARG A 209 16.09 19.66 -4.52
N LEU A 210 15.24 18.89 -3.84
CA LEU A 210 15.64 18.09 -2.68
C LEU A 210 16.72 17.07 -3.06
N HIS A 211 16.56 16.36 -4.17
CA HIS A 211 17.52 15.37 -4.65
C HIS A 211 18.86 15.98 -5.02
N ARG A 212 18.87 17.17 -5.67
CA ARG A 212 20.11 17.92 -6.00
C ARG A 212 20.90 18.33 -4.76
N THR A 213 20.26 18.47 -3.61
CA THR A 213 20.94 18.75 -2.33
C THR A 213 21.43 17.47 -1.61
N GLY A 214 21.36 16.31 -2.29
CA GLY A 214 21.85 15.02 -1.79
C GLY A 214 20.88 14.25 -0.89
N HIS A 215 19.64 14.73 -0.73
CA HIS A 215 18.62 14.06 0.06
C HIS A 215 17.89 12.99 -0.77
N LEU A 216 18.51 11.85 -0.95
CA LEU A 216 18.04 10.73 -1.78
C LEU A 216 17.46 9.58 -0.98
N GLY A 217 17.23 9.76 0.32
CA GLY A 217 16.73 8.69 1.20
C GLY A 217 17.74 7.56 1.44
N LYS A 218 19.02 7.76 1.13
CA LYS A 218 20.06 6.74 1.36
C LYS A 218 20.03 6.27 2.82
N GLU A 219 20.09 4.94 3.01
CA GLU A 219 20.04 4.27 4.32
C GLU A 219 18.71 4.39 5.07
N MET A 220 17.71 5.01 4.46
CA MET A 220 16.36 5.01 5.01
C MET A 220 15.69 3.64 4.78
N MET A 221 14.93 3.20 5.78
CA MET A 221 14.11 1.98 5.68
C MET A 221 12.66 2.40 5.56
N ILE A 222 11.98 1.90 4.53
CA ILE A 222 10.56 2.14 4.26
C ILE A 222 9.84 0.81 4.38
N ALA A 223 8.75 0.77 5.13
CA ALA A 223 7.83 -0.35 5.15
C ALA A 223 6.62 -0.03 4.28
N VAL A 224 6.37 -0.84 3.26
CA VAL A 224 5.19 -0.73 2.40
C VAL A 224 4.23 -1.86 2.77
N PHE A 225 2.98 -1.51 3.10
CA PHE A 225 1.91 -2.45 3.42
C PHE A 225 0.86 -2.35 2.32
N ASP A 226 0.70 -3.42 1.55
CA ASP A 226 -0.20 -3.41 0.41
C ASP A 226 -0.80 -4.80 0.15
N GLY A 227 -1.71 -4.89 -0.83
CA GLY A 227 -2.40 -6.14 -1.20
C GLY A 227 -1.51 -7.17 -1.88
N GLY A 228 -0.35 -6.77 -2.39
CA GLY A 228 0.61 -7.65 -3.07
C GLY A 228 1.63 -6.85 -3.86
N PHE A 229 2.70 -7.53 -4.30
CA PHE A 229 3.86 -6.92 -4.95
C PHE A 229 4.26 -7.70 -6.21
N MET A 230 3.28 -7.97 -7.06
CA MET A 230 3.46 -8.79 -8.27
C MET A 230 4.65 -8.33 -9.11
N ASN A 231 5.56 -9.26 -9.39
CA ASN A 231 6.72 -9.08 -10.26
C ASN A 231 7.79 -8.05 -9.79
N VAL A 232 7.76 -7.56 -8.56
CA VAL A 232 8.82 -6.67 -8.03
C VAL A 232 10.21 -7.27 -8.23
N ASP A 233 10.35 -8.58 -8.06
CA ASP A 233 11.60 -9.32 -8.26
C ASP A 233 12.00 -9.51 -9.73
N LYS A 234 11.21 -9.02 -10.70
CA LYS A 234 11.44 -9.19 -12.15
C LYS A 234 11.53 -7.90 -12.91
N ILE A 235 10.99 -6.81 -12.38
CA ILE A 235 10.99 -5.49 -13.04
C ILE A 235 12.40 -4.90 -12.95
N PRO A 236 13.09 -4.63 -14.07
CA PRO A 236 14.46 -4.14 -14.05
C PRO A 236 14.64 -2.83 -13.27
N ALA A 237 13.68 -1.92 -13.34
CA ALA A 237 13.70 -0.65 -12.61
C ALA A 237 13.72 -0.84 -11.08
N LEU A 238 13.25 -1.98 -10.57
CA LEU A 238 13.15 -2.29 -9.14
C LEU A 238 14.30 -3.19 -8.63
N HIS A 239 15.23 -3.61 -9.49
CA HIS A 239 16.32 -4.51 -9.11
C HIS A 239 17.25 -3.94 -8.04
N ASN A 240 17.33 -2.59 -7.93
CA ASN A 240 18.17 -1.92 -6.94
C ASN A 240 17.53 -1.81 -5.55
N ILE A 241 16.27 -2.24 -5.39
CA ILE A 241 15.60 -2.25 -4.09
C ILE A 241 16.23 -3.30 -3.19
N ARG A 242 16.76 -2.87 -2.05
CA ARG A 242 17.28 -3.76 -1.01
C ARG A 242 16.15 -4.17 -0.09
N LEU A 243 15.65 -5.39 -0.27
CA LEU A 243 14.60 -5.93 0.58
C LEU A 243 15.18 -6.31 1.96
N ALA A 244 14.72 -5.65 3.00
CA ALA A 244 15.07 -5.99 4.38
C ALA A 244 14.24 -7.16 4.92
N GLY A 245 13.05 -7.38 4.35
CA GLY A 245 12.16 -8.50 4.67
C GLY A 245 10.86 -8.42 3.91
N ILE A 246 10.19 -9.54 3.82
CA ILE A 246 8.85 -9.69 3.24
C ILE A 246 8.00 -10.53 4.20
N ARG A 247 6.71 -10.24 4.27
CA ARG A 247 5.76 -11.04 5.05
C ARG A 247 4.35 -10.90 4.48
N ASP A 248 3.69 -12.04 4.32
CA ASP A 248 2.27 -12.10 4.06
C ASP A 248 1.53 -12.22 5.41
N PHE A 249 0.62 -11.27 5.67
CA PHE A 249 -0.20 -11.27 6.90
C PHE A 249 -1.60 -11.86 6.67
N VAL A 250 -1.99 -12.07 5.41
CA VAL A 250 -3.28 -12.67 5.03
C VAL A 250 -3.13 -14.18 4.89
N VAL A 251 -2.06 -14.60 4.21
CA VAL A 251 -1.72 -16.02 4.02
C VAL A 251 -0.30 -16.26 4.56
N PRO A 252 -0.11 -16.41 5.87
CA PRO A 252 1.21 -16.51 6.50
C PRO A 252 2.09 -17.66 6.00
N GLN A 253 1.49 -18.68 5.37
CA GLN A 253 2.24 -19.76 4.71
C GLN A 253 2.77 -19.36 3.32
N SER A 254 2.24 -18.30 2.73
CA SER A 254 2.73 -17.79 1.46
C SER A 254 4.18 -17.35 1.60
N LYS A 255 5.05 -17.94 0.78
CA LYS A 255 6.47 -17.57 0.73
C LYS A 255 6.79 -16.61 -0.40
N ASN A 256 5.77 -16.19 -1.16
CA ASN A 256 5.98 -15.42 -2.37
C ASN A 256 4.94 -14.32 -2.56
N VAL A 257 5.17 -13.20 -1.90
CA VAL A 257 4.36 -11.97 -2.06
C VAL A 257 4.43 -11.37 -3.48
N PHE A 258 5.39 -11.83 -4.30
CA PHE A 258 5.58 -11.34 -5.67
C PHE A 258 4.71 -12.05 -6.71
N ALA A 259 3.88 -12.99 -6.30
CA ALA A 259 2.92 -13.67 -7.16
C ALA A 259 1.53 -13.04 -7.14
N GLU A 260 1.27 -12.14 -6.20
CA GLU A 260 -0.08 -11.64 -5.93
C GLU A 260 -0.17 -10.13 -6.11
N MET A 261 -1.28 -9.69 -6.64
CA MET A 261 -1.73 -8.31 -6.84
C MET A 261 -0.62 -7.31 -7.19
N GLU A 262 -0.91 -6.44 -8.13
CA GLU A 262 0.05 -5.46 -8.67
C GLU A 262 0.08 -4.11 -7.94
N HIS A 263 -0.92 -3.85 -7.08
CA HIS A 263 -1.08 -2.51 -6.50
C HIS A 263 0.17 -2.05 -5.73
N GLY A 264 0.71 -2.89 -4.85
CA GLY A 264 1.93 -2.56 -4.11
C GLY A 264 3.16 -2.36 -5.00
N THR A 265 3.21 -3.04 -6.16
CA THR A 265 4.25 -2.82 -7.16
C THR A 265 4.18 -1.43 -7.79
N MET A 266 2.96 -0.90 -7.97
CA MET A 266 2.75 0.46 -8.47
C MET A 266 3.09 1.53 -7.43
N VAL A 267 3.02 1.19 -6.15
CA VAL A 267 3.35 2.10 -5.04
C VAL A 267 4.85 2.18 -4.77
N LEU A 268 5.60 1.11 -5.07
CA LEU A 268 7.05 1.05 -4.95
C LEU A 268 7.76 1.94 -5.97
#